data_1deb9f89a269f173961975731d71ba88
#
_entry.id   1deb9f89a269f173961975731d71ba88
#
_cell.length_a   1.000
_cell.length_b   1.000
_cell.length_c   1.000
_cell.angle_alpha   90.00
_cell.angle_beta   90.00
_cell.angle_gamma   90.00
#
_symmetry.space_group_name_H-M   'P 1'
#
loop_
_entity.id
_entity.type
_entity.pdbx_description
1 polymer ?
#
loop_
_entity_poly.entity_id
_entity_poly.type
_entity_poly.pdbx_seq_one_letter_code
_entity_poly.pdbx_strand_id
1 'polypeptide(L)'
;MVLRDALGGLRQASVSGLLADPATRLLDTASTEPAPAGPGTSGLTPPETEEMRKLVGHVLEVLTGYQRGSEALALPGEPRPQYAPGTAKLLRCQAKAAELGVSAMTVRRMIWRFEADGPEGLVDRRRQRPTDPLAGADARWLDMARQAATSACKVPLISACG
;
A
#
# COMPACT_ATOMS: atom_id res chain seq x y z
N MET A 1 -10.65 7.48 20.86
CA MET A 1 -9.71 6.36 20.66
C MET A 1 -10.24 5.14 21.40
N VAL A 2 -10.25 3.98 20.76
CA VAL A 2 -10.69 2.73 21.38
C VAL A 2 -9.43 1.92 21.71
N LEU A 3 -9.32 1.50 22.96
CA LEU A 3 -8.19 0.74 23.48
C LEU A 3 -8.66 -0.66 23.87
N ARG A 4 -7.78 -1.64 23.73
CA ARG A 4 -7.99 -3.00 24.19
C ARG A 4 -7.21 -3.21 25.48
N ASP A 5 -7.88 -3.62 26.55
CA ASP A 5 -7.22 -3.96 27.81
C ASP A 5 -6.57 -5.36 27.75
N ALA A 6 -5.78 -5.70 28.75
CA ALA A 6 -5.08 -6.98 28.84
C ALA A 6 -6.02 -8.20 28.89
N LEU A 7 -7.29 -8.00 29.20
CA LEU A 7 -8.34 -9.03 29.27
C LEU A 7 -9.18 -9.07 28.00
N GLY A 8 -8.82 -8.27 26.97
CA GLY A 8 -9.51 -8.21 25.68
C GLY A 8 -10.73 -7.30 25.67
N GLY A 9 -11.05 -6.61 26.77
CA GLY A 9 -12.14 -5.63 26.84
C GLY A 9 -11.84 -4.37 26.03
N LEU A 10 -12.86 -3.83 25.34
CA LEU A 10 -12.75 -2.57 24.61
C LEU A 10 -13.18 -1.41 25.50
N ARG A 11 -12.30 -0.43 25.68
CA ARG A 11 -12.58 0.82 26.40
C ARG A 11 -12.40 2.01 25.50
N GLN A 12 -13.31 2.97 25.59
CA GLN A 12 -13.17 4.25 24.91
C GLN A 12 -12.50 5.24 25.86
N ALA A 13 -11.39 5.82 25.44
CA ALA A 13 -10.67 6.84 26.20
C ALA A 13 -10.36 8.04 25.34
N SER A 14 -10.38 9.24 25.95
CA SER A 14 -9.86 10.45 25.31
C SER A 14 -8.32 10.46 25.38
N VAL A 15 -7.67 11.02 24.38
CA VAL A 15 -6.21 11.14 24.36
C VAL A 15 -5.72 11.97 25.55
N SER A 16 -6.42 13.05 25.87
CA SER A 16 -6.11 13.92 27.02
C SER A 16 -6.27 13.19 28.36
N GLY A 17 -7.29 12.33 28.48
CA GLY A 17 -7.47 11.50 29.68
C GLY A 17 -6.34 10.49 29.88
N LEU A 18 -5.87 9.87 28.79
CA LEU A 18 -4.74 8.95 28.84
C LEU A 18 -3.43 9.65 29.23
N LEU A 19 -3.17 10.84 28.68
CA LEU A 19 -1.97 11.60 29.00
C LEU A 19 -1.97 12.16 30.43
N ALA A 20 -3.15 12.33 31.04
CA ALA A 20 -3.30 12.76 32.43
C ALA A 20 -3.25 11.61 33.45
N ASP A 21 -3.35 10.36 33.01
CA ASP A 21 -3.32 9.19 33.88
C ASP A 21 -1.87 8.83 34.24
N PRO A 22 -1.47 8.93 35.53
CA PRO A 22 -0.10 8.62 35.97
C PRO A 22 0.29 7.15 35.76
N ALA A 23 -0.68 6.24 35.55
CA ALA A 23 -0.42 4.84 35.22
C ALA A 23 -0.14 4.63 33.71
N THR A 24 -0.44 5.62 32.87
CA THR A 24 -0.18 5.53 31.43
C THR A 24 1.31 5.70 31.15
N ARG A 25 1.91 4.68 30.57
CA ARG A 25 3.29 4.76 30.05
C ARG A 25 3.23 4.88 28.54
N LEU A 26 3.82 5.95 28.01
CA LEU A 26 4.13 6.04 26.60
C LEU A 26 5.27 5.06 26.30
N LEU A 27 4.98 4.02 25.54
CA LEU A 27 6.03 3.16 25.03
C LEU A 27 6.77 3.95 23.95
N ASP A 28 8.04 4.26 24.22
CA ASP A 28 8.92 4.87 23.22
C ASP A 28 9.02 3.90 22.05
N THR A 29 8.51 4.30 20.90
CA THR A 29 8.61 3.54 19.65
C THR A 29 10.06 3.37 19.18
N ALA A 30 11.01 4.07 19.80
CA ALA A 30 12.44 3.94 19.53
C ALA A 30 13.06 2.61 19.99
N SER A 31 12.38 1.88 20.88
CA SER A 31 12.87 0.57 21.41
C SER A 31 12.13 -0.64 20.86
N THR A 32 11.12 -0.45 20.05
CA THR A 32 10.51 -1.57 19.33
C THR A 32 11.36 -1.79 18.11
N GLU A 33 12.18 -2.85 18.13
CA GLU A 33 12.75 -3.44 16.91
C GLU A 33 11.64 -3.44 15.87
N PRO A 34 11.81 -2.76 14.72
CA PRO A 34 10.73 -2.66 13.74
C PRO A 34 10.32 -4.08 13.42
N ALA A 35 9.09 -4.46 13.77
CA ALA A 35 8.48 -5.67 13.24
C ALA A 35 8.85 -5.69 11.75
N PRO A 36 9.32 -6.86 11.20
CA PRO A 36 9.76 -6.91 9.83
C PRO A 36 8.70 -6.21 9.00
N ALA A 37 9.07 -5.05 8.48
CA ALA A 37 8.17 -4.25 7.67
C ALA A 37 7.70 -5.21 6.59
N GLY A 38 6.44 -5.61 6.66
CA GLY A 38 5.83 -6.28 5.54
C GLY A 38 6.18 -5.46 4.30
N PRO A 39 6.09 -5.98 3.07
CA PRO A 39 6.41 -5.26 1.84
C PRO A 39 5.48 -4.06 1.70
N GLY A 40 5.57 -3.15 2.65
CA GLY A 40 4.69 -2.03 2.87
C GLY A 40 5.22 -0.76 2.22
N THR A 41 4.65 0.32 2.61
CA THR A 41 4.89 1.68 2.13
C THR A 41 6.32 2.22 2.35
N SER A 42 7.19 1.46 3.05
CA SER A 42 8.54 1.90 3.46
C SER A 42 9.53 2.19 2.31
N GLY A 43 9.18 1.83 1.07
CA GLY A 43 10.01 2.07 -0.11
C GLY A 43 9.38 3.01 -1.13
N LEU A 44 8.24 3.64 -0.80
CA LEU A 44 7.56 4.54 -1.72
C LEU A 44 8.23 5.90 -1.76
N THR A 45 8.39 6.43 -2.96
CA THR A 45 8.76 7.82 -3.16
C THR A 45 7.62 8.77 -2.75
N PRO A 46 7.91 10.04 -2.44
CA PRO A 46 6.87 11.02 -2.10
C PRO A 46 5.72 11.09 -3.11
N PRO A 47 5.94 11.10 -4.44
CA PRO A 47 4.84 11.10 -5.40
C PRO A 47 4.01 9.82 -5.38
N GLU A 48 4.63 8.65 -5.19
CA GLU A 48 3.91 7.37 -5.07
C GLU A 48 3.04 7.31 -3.81
N THR A 49 3.54 7.87 -2.71
CA THR A 49 2.78 7.99 -1.46
C THR A 49 1.54 8.87 -1.66
N GLU A 50 1.67 9.97 -2.39
CA GLU A 50 0.55 10.86 -2.69
C GLU A 50 -0.46 10.21 -3.63
N GLU A 51 0.00 9.48 -4.64
CA GLU A 51 -0.86 8.70 -5.53
C GLU A 51 -1.64 7.63 -4.76
N MET A 52 -0.96 6.86 -3.90
CA MET A 52 -1.60 5.89 -3.02
C MET A 52 -2.65 6.55 -2.12
N ARG A 53 -2.35 7.71 -1.52
CA ARG A 53 -3.30 8.44 -0.67
C ARG A 53 -4.56 8.85 -1.43
N LYS A 54 -4.42 9.28 -2.68
CA LYS A 54 -5.56 9.59 -3.57
C LYS A 54 -6.40 8.34 -3.83
N LEU A 55 -5.77 7.22 -4.15
CA LEU A 55 -6.47 5.95 -4.37
C LEU A 55 -7.21 5.48 -3.12
N VAL A 56 -6.61 5.62 -1.94
CA VAL A 56 -7.26 5.34 -0.65
C VAL A 56 -8.51 6.22 -0.49
N GLY A 57 -8.41 7.52 -0.76
CA GLY A 57 -9.56 8.43 -0.71
C GLY A 57 -10.69 8.00 -1.64
N HIS A 58 -10.38 7.59 -2.86
CA HIS A 58 -11.39 7.09 -3.80
C HIS A 58 -12.08 5.81 -3.30
N VAL A 59 -11.34 4.88 -2.73
CA VAL A 59 -11.88 3.64 -2.17
C VAL A 59 -12.76 3.94 -0.94
N LEU A 60 -12.29 4.76 -0.02
CA LEU A 60 -13.05 5.15 1.17
C LEU A 60 -14.35 5.86 0.81
N GLU A 61 -14.34 6.76 -0.17
CA GLU A 61 -15.56 7.44 -0.63
C GLU A 61 -16.60 6.46 -1.19
N VAL A 62 -16.17 5.44 -1.94
CA VAL A 62 -17.09 4.38 -2.40
C VAL A 62 -17.63 3.56 -1.24
N LEU A 63 -16.82 3.26 -0.22
CA LEU A 63 -17.19 2.43 0.92
C LEU A 63 -18.10 3.18 1.90
N THR A 64 -17.75 4.40 2.26
CA THR A 64 -18.36 5.14 3.37
C THR A 64 -19.17 6.37 2.92
N GLY A 65 -18.93 6.89 1.73
CA GLY A 65 -19.45 8.17 1.23
C GLY A 65 -18.48 9.35 1.46
N TYR A 66 -17.38 9.15 2.17
CA TYR A 66 -16.44 10.18 2.59
C TYR A 66 -15.01 9.82 2.21
N GLN A 67 -14.26 10.74 1.59
CA GLN A 67 -12.88 10.50 1.16
C GLN A 67 -11.93 10.20 2.33
N ARG A 68 -12.27 10.70 3.53
CA ARG A 68 -11.51 10.44 4.77
C ARG A 68 -12.10 9.29 5.60
N GLY A 69 -13.08 8.55 5.06
CA GLY A 69 -13.62 7.35 5.66
C GLY A 69 -14.67 7.56 6.75
N SER A 70 -14.93 8.79 7.20
CA SER A 70 -15.95 9.07 8.22
C SER A 70 -16.59 10.45 8.05
N GLU A 71 -17.83 10.58 8.52
CA GLU A 71 -18.57 11.83 8.56
C GLU A 71 -17.86 12.89 9.42
N ALA A 72 -17.24 12.48 10.52
CA ALA A 72 -16.49 13.39 11.41
C ALA A 72 -15.30 14.09 10.73
N LEU A 73 -14.80 13.54 9.63
CA LEU A 73 -13.69 14.08 8.85
C LEU A 73 -14.13 14.53 7.46
N ALA A 74 -15.45 14.70 7.25
CA ALA A 74 -16.00 15.06 5.96
C ALA A 74 -15.41 16.36 5.41
N LEU A 75 -15.15 16.36 4.13
CA LEU A 75 -14.74 17.56 3.41
C LEU A 75 -15.99 18.40 3.04
N PRO A 76 -15.84 19.70 2.81
CA PRO A 76 -16.94 20.53 2.33
C PRO A 76 -17.57 19.93 1.07
N GLY A 77 -18.91 19.73 1.10
CA GLY A 77 -19.65 19.11 0.00
C GLY A 77 -19.75 17.59 0.05
N GLU A 78 -19.26 16.92 1.09
CA GLU A 78 -19.45 15.49 1.32
C GLU A 78 -20.63 15.23 2.28
N PRO A 79 -21.36 14.11 2.11
CA PRO A 79 -21.19 13.13 1.03
C PRO A 79 -21.75 13.65 -0.29
N ARG A 80 -21.06 13.42 -1.40
CA ARG A 80 -21.58 13.72 -2.73
C ARG A 80 -22.81 12.84 -3.02
N PRO A 81 -23.87 13.33 -3.72
CA PRO A 81 -25.13 12.59 -3.90
C PRO A 81 -24.96 11.16 -4.39
N GLN A 82 -24.03 10.94 -5.36
CA GLN A 82 -23.77 9.61 -5.92
C GLN A 82 -23.05 8.66 -4.95
N TYR A 83 -22.45 9.17 -3.87
CA TYR A 83 -21.76 8.39 -2.84
C TYR A 83 -22.45 8.40 -1.49
N ALA A 84 -23.65 9.00 -1.40
CA ALA A 84 -24.40 9.05 -0.17
C ALA A 84 -24.55 7.63 0.45
N PRO A 85 -24.49 7.49 1.78
CA PRO A 85 -24.57 6.20 2.47
C PRO A 85 -25.77 5.34 2.08
N GLY A 86 -26.89 5.97 1.70
CA GLY A 86 -28.10 5.28 1.21
C GLY A 86 -28.00 4.74 -0.23
N THR A 87 -26.97 5.11 -0.99
CA THR A 87 -26.79 4.65 -2.36
C THR A 87 -26.18 3.24 -2.38
N ALA A 88 -26.70 2.34 -3.20
CA ALA A 88 -26.16 0.98 -3.31
C ALA A 88 -24.68 0.97 -3.70
N LYS A 89 -23.85 0.10 -3.06
CA LYS A 89 -22.41 0.00 -3.29
C LYS A 89 -22.05 -0.17 -4.78
N LEU A 90 -22.90 -0.92 -5.53
CA LEU A 90 -22.70 -1.12 -6.97
C LEU A 90 -22.79 0.19 -7.75
N LEU A 91 -23.81 1.03 -7.46
CA LEU A 91 -23.98 2.32 -8.11
C LEU A 91 -22.84 3.29 -7.77
N ARG A 92 -22.38 3.29 -6.52
CA ARG A 92 -21.19 4.05 -6.11
C ARG A 92 -19.94 3.60 -6.85
N CYS A 93 -19.75 2.28 -7.06
CA CYS A 93 -18.64 1.75 -7.88
C CYS A 93 -18.75 2.21 -9.34
N GLN A 94 -19.95 2.23 -9.93
CA GLN A 94 -20.15 2.69 -11.30
C GLN A 94 -19.88 4.19 -11.44
N ALA A 95 -20.37 5.00 -10.50
CA ALA A 95 -20.11 6.44 -10.47
C ALA A 95 -18.60 6.73 -10.37
N LYS A 96 -17.89 6.02 -9.50
CA LYS A 96 -16.42 6.16 -9.36
C LYS A 96 -15.68 5.69 -10.61
N ALA A 97 -16.13 4.63 -11.24
CA ALA A 97 -15.57 4.13 -12.50
C ALA A 97 -15.67 5.17 -13.62
N ALA A 98 -16.83 5.81 -13.75
CA ALA A 98 -17.04 6.90 -14.72
C ALA A 98 -16.15 8.12 -14.40
N GLU A 99 -16.01 8.50 -13.12
CA GLU A 99 -15.17 9.61 -12.68
C GLU A 99 -13.68 9.36 -12.99
N LEU A 100 -13.20 8.13 -12.78
CA LEU A 100 -11.79 7.75 -12.99
C LEU A 100 -11.49 7.30 -14.42
N GLY A 101 -12.47 7.17 -15.30
CA GLY A 101 -12.28 6.65 -16.65
C GLY A 101 -11.87 5.18 -16.70
N VAL A 102 -12.26 4.38 -15.70
CA VAL A 102 -11.93 2.96 -15.58
C VAL A 102 -13.19 2.09 -15.56
N SER A 103 -13.03 0.76 -15.62
CA SER A 103 -14.17 -0.15 -15.48
C SER A 103 -14.64 -0.26 -14.03
N ALA A 104 -15.93 -0.50 -13.81
CA ALA A 104 -16.48 -0.78 -12.47
C ALA A 104 -15.81 -2.01 -11.82
N MET A 105 -15.33 -2.98 -12.62
CA MET A 105 -14.57 -4.12 -12.13
C MET A 105 -13.20 -3.69 -11.59
N THR A 106 -12.55 -2.71 -12.20
CA THR A 106 -11.28 -2.14 -11.70
C THR A 106 -11.49 -1.53 -10.32
N VAL A 107 -12.54 -0.73 -10.15
CA VAL A 107 -12.88 -0.13 -8.85
C VAL A 107 -13.15 -1.22 -7.79
N ARG A 108 -13.90 -2.27 -8.15
CA ARG A 108 -14.15 -3.41 -7.23
C ARG A 108 -12.86 -4.14 -6.85
N ARG A 109 -11.92 -4.33 -7.78
CA ARG A 109 -10.59 -4.92 -7.49
C ARG A 109 -9.77 -4.05 -6.55
N MET A 110 -9.84 -2.72 -6.71
CA MET A 110 -9.19 -1.79 -5.78
C MET A 110 -9.78 -1.94 -4.38
N ILE A 111 -11.10 -1.99 -4.25
CA ILE A 111 -11.78 -2.21 -2.96
C ILE A 111 -11.33 -3.53 -2.33
N TRP A 112 -11.34 -4.64 -3.07
CA TRP A 112 -10.90 -5.92 -2.55
C TRP A 112 -9.46 -5.92 -2.05
N ARG A 113 -8.54 -5.29 -2.81
CA ARG A 113 -7.16 -5.17 -2.38
C ARG A 113 -7.03 -4.33 -1.12
N PHE A 114 -7.80 -3.25 -1.03
CA PHE A 114 -7.83 -2.41 0.15
C PHE A 114 -8.42 -3.13 1.37
N GLU A 115 -9.50 -3.91 1.19
CA GLU A 115 -10.11 -4.70 2.27
C GLU A 115 -9.18 -5.84 2.74
N ALA A 116 -8.35 -6.41 1.85
CA ALA A 116 -7.41 -7.49 2.17
C ALA A 116 -6.10 -7.00 2.78
N ASP A 117 -5.47 -6.01 2.16
CA ASP A 117 -4.09 -5.60 2.46
C ASP A 117 -4.01 -4.14 2.94
N GLY A 118 -5.15 -3.46 3.16
CA GLY A 118 -5.16 -2.04 3.51
C GLY A 118 -4.63 -1.13 2.39
N PRO A 119 -4.07 0.04 2.73
CA PRO A 119 -3.48 0.97 1.77
C PRO A 119 -2.40 0.34 0.89
N GLU A 120 -1.66 -0.62 1.43
CA GLU A 120 -0.58 -1.34 0.74
C GLU A 120 -1.08 -2.15 -0.45
N GLY A 121 -2.32 -2.64 -0.40
CA GLY A 121 -2.96 -3.35 -1.50
C GLY A 121 -3.19 -2.49 -2.74
N LEU A 122 -3.15 -1.16 -2.60
CA LEU A 122 -3.34 -0.22 -3.70
C LEU A 122 -2.03 0.18 -4.38
N VAL A 123 -0.88 -0.15 -3.79
CA VAL A 123 0.43 0.12 -4.38
C VAL A 123 0.68 -0.81 -5.57
N ASP A 124 1.21 -0.26 -6.67
CA ASP A 124 1.57 -1.06 -7.84
C ASP A 124 2.83 -1.89 -7.55
N ARG A 125 2.62 -3.15 -7.16
CA ARG A 125 3.70 -4.11 -6.88
C ARG A 125 4.60 -4.39 -8.07
N ARG A 126 4.20 -4.06 -9.30
CA ARG A 126 5.05 -4.24 -10.48
C ARG A 126 6.25 -3.31 -10.45
N ARG A 127 6.10 -2.12 -9.87
CA ARG A 127 7.19 -1.15 -9.67
C ARG A 127 8.13 -1.54 -8.53
N GLN A 128 7.67 -2.37 -7.59
CA GLN A 128 8.44 -2.86 -6.44
C GLN A 128 9.27 -4.12 -6.77
N ARG A 129 9.15 -4.67 -7.99
CA ARG A 129 10.05 -5.73 -8.41
C ARG A 129 11.47 -5.19 -8.39
N PRO A 130 12.42 -5.91 -7.74
CA PRO A 130 13.82 -5.52 -7.78
C PRO A 130 14.22 -5.28 -9.23
N THR A 131 14.88 -4.16 -9.49
CA THR A 131 15.38 -3.77 -10.83
C THR A 131 16.43 -4.75 -11.33
N ASP A 132 16.95 -5.58 -10.44
CA ASP A 132 17.84 -6.68 -10.79
C ASP A 132 17.03 -7.90 -11.27
N PRO A 133 17.02 -8.19 -12.59
CA PRO A 133 16.31 -9.33 -13.14
C PRO A 133 16.87 -10.67 -12.62
N LEU A 134 18.04 -10.66 -11.97
CA LEU A 134 18.72 -11.82 -11.46
C LEU A 134 18.59 -12.02 -9.94
N ALA A 135 17.90 -11.09 -9.23
CA ALA A 135 17.75 -11.14 -7.78
C ALA A 135 17.06 -12.41 -7.23
N GLY A 136 16.37 -13.18 -8.08
CA GLY A 136 15.76 -14.46 -7.73
C GLY A 136 16.40 -15.67 -8.42
N ALA A 137 17.50 -15.49 -9.13
CA ALA A 137 18.16 -16.60 -9.83
C ALA A 137 19.03 -17.41 -8.87
N ASP A 138 19.03 -18.75 -9.04
CA ASP A 138 19.89 -19.65 -8.28
C ASP A 138 21.36 -19.24 -8.43
N ALA A 139 22.07 -19.17 -7.30
CA ALA A 139 23.48 -18.78 -7.25
C ALA A 139 24.38 -19.65 -8.17
N ARG A 140 24.07 -20.96 -8.25
CA ARG A 140 24.78 -21.89 -9.14
C ARG A 140 24.58 -21.54 -10.61
N TRP A 141 23.37 -21.14 -10.97
CA TRP A 141 23.06 -20.72 -12.34
C TRP A 141 23.78 -19.42 -12.69
N LEU A 142 23.83 -18.46 -11.76
CA LEU A 142 24.57 -17.21 -11.92
C LEU A 142 26.06 -17.44 -12.10
N ASP A 143 26.65 -18.37 -11.35
CA ASP A 143 28.07 -18.69 -11.48
C ASP A 143 28.39 -19.39 -12.81
N MET A 144 27.54 -20.32 -13.27
CA MET A 144 27.68 -20.91 -14.60
C MET A 144 27.57 -19.86 -15.71
N ALA A 145 26.61 -18.95 -15.60
CA ALA A 145 26.43 -17.89 -16.58
C ALA A 145 27.64 -16.93 -16.63
N ARG A 146 28.22 -16.58 -15.47
CA ARG A 146 29.45 -15.78 -15.38
C ARG A 146 30.64 -16.50 -15.98
N GLN A 147 30.79 -17.78 -15.70
CA GLN A 147 31.88 -18.62 -16.28
C GLN A 147 31.74 -18.72 -17.79
N ALA A 148 30.54 -18.93 -18.32
CA ALA A 148 30.29 -18.98 -19.75
C ALA A 148 30.62 -17.65 -20.44
N ALA A 149 30.23 -16.52 -19.84
CA ALA A 149 30.53 -15.20 -20.37
C ALA A 149 32.02 -14.88 -20.38
N THR A 150 32.77 -15.26 -19.33
CA THR A 150 34.22 -15.09 -19.28
C THR A 150 34.96 -16.01 -20.25
N SER A 151 34.45 -17.20 -20.52
CA SER A 151 35.00 -18.12 -21.50
C SER A 151 34.80 -17.65 -22.94
N ALA A 152 33.64 -17.07 -23.23
CA ALA A 152 33.33 -16.49 -24.54
C ALA A 152 34.20 -15.27 -24.89
N CYS A 153 34.61 -14.49 -23.89
CA CYS A 153 35.50 -13.34 -24.07
C CYS A 153 36.97 -13.71 -24.35
N LYS A 154 37.35 -14.97 -24.19
CA LYS A 154 38.73 -15.46 -24.41
C LYS A 154 39.00 -15.97 -25.84
N VAL A 155 38.09 -15.76 -26.79
CA VAL A 155 38.39 -16.07 -28.19
C VAL A 155 39.41 -15.04 -28.71
N PRO A 156 40.65 -15.45 -29.02
CA PRO A 156 41.65 -14.53 -29.57
C PRO A 156 41.16 -14.06 -30.93
N LEU A 157 41.16 -12.74 -31.15
CA LEU A 157 41.10 -12.16 -32.48
C LEU A 157 42.28 -12.72 -33.30
N ILE A 158 41.97 -13.71 -34.14
CA ILE A 158 42.92 -14.14 -35.15
C ILE A 158 43.08 -12.97 -36.11
N SER A 159 44.21 -12.27 -35.94
CA SER A 159 44.66 -11.23 -36.90
C SER A 159 44.82 -11.91 -38.24
N ALA A 160 43.94 -11.69 -39.15
CA ALA A 160 44.15 -12.02 -40.56
C ALA A 160 45.11 -10.98 -41.12
N CYS A 161 46.41 -11.34 -41.07
CA CYS A 161 47.45 -10.69 -41.86
C CYS A 161 47.56 -11.49 -43.15
N GLY A 162 47.27 -10.83 -44.29
CA GLY A 162 47.46 -11.34 -45.62
C GLY A 162 47.21 -10.21 -46.63
#